data_c82f85c09bd29b909418a56af4fa3324
#
_entry.id   c82f85c09bd29b909418a56af4fa3324
#
_cell.length_a   1.000
_cell.length_b   1.000
_cell.length_c   1.000
_cell.angle_alpha   90.00
_cell.angle_beta   90.00
_cell.angle_gamma   90.00
#
_symmetry.space_group_name_H-M   'P 1'
#
loop_
_entity.id
_entity.type
_entity.pdbx_description
1 polymer ?
#
loop_
_entity_poly.entity_id
_entity_poly.type
_entity_poly.pdbx_seq_one_letter_code
_entity_poly.pdbx_strand_id
1 'polypeptide(L)'
;IDGQPLACFQPFIDTATGRIAGVEALGRLRQADGQLTSVGPLFADPRTPAIALRRLDRQIRDNALSRLHEAPQEWFLSLNMSPRWISRLRPDQALPSLKQLARNGVDPQRIVFEITELGGNSQRLAEVVARYRQAGARIAIDDFGAGYSQLDRVLALQPDILKLDMRLFQAAALGGPSSEVVK
;
A
#
# COMPACT_ATOMS: atom_id res chain seq x y z
N ILE A 1 21.94 -0.22 2.94
CA ILE A 1 20.81 0.04 3.84
C ILE A 1 21.13 -0.73 5.11
N ASP A 2 21.37 0.00 6.19
CA ASP A 2 21.67 -0.58 7.48
C ASP A 2 20.39 -0.87 8.26
N GLY A 3 20.42 -1.91 9.12
CA GLY A 3 19.27 -2.35 9.90
C GLY A 3 18.56 -3.59 9.35
N GLN A 4 17.77 -4.23 10.21
CA GLN A 4 16.97 -5.40 9.87
C GLN A 4 15.59 -4.97 9.37
N PRO A 5 15.20 -5.31 8.12
CA PRO A 5 13.87 -5.00 7.60
C PRO A 5 12.78 -5.79 8.32
N LEU A 6 11.71 -5.10 8.69
CA LEU A 6 10.51 -5.71 9.26
C LEU A 6 9.25 -4.92 8.91
N ALA A 7 8.09 -5.51 9.09
CA ALA A 7 6.79 -4.86 9.02
C ALA A 7 6.27 -4.56 10.43
N CYS A 8 5.84 -3.31 10.64
CA CYS A 8 4.95 -2.94 11.74
C CYS A 8 3.53 -2.88 11.21
N PHE A 9 2.54 -3.07 12.08
CA PHE A 9 1.16 -3.16 11.66
C PHE A 9 0.33 -2.05 12.31
N GLN A 10 -0.42 -1.33 11.46
CA GLN A 10 -1.39 -0.33 11.91
C GLN A 10 -2.80 -0.84 11.62
N PRO A 11 -3.70 -0.90 12.63
CA PRO A 11 -5.03 -1.46 12.42
C PRO A 11 -5.94 -0.51 11.65
N PHE A 12 -6.80 -1.09 10.81
CA PHE A 12 -8.00 -0.48 10.28
C PHE A 12 -9.18 -0.85 11.18
N ILE A 13 -9.89 0.14 11.69
CA ILE A 13 -11.06 -0.05 12.54
C ILE A 13 -12.32 0.17 11.70
N ASP A 14 -13.19 -0.81 11.69
CA ASP A 14 -14.54 -0.66 11.17
C ASP A 14 -15.35 0.26 12.10
N THR A 15 -15.73 1.42 11.62
CA THR A 15 -16.40 2.45 12.42
C THR A 15 -17.83 2.08 12.80
N ALA A 16 -18.48 1.17 12.07
CA ALA A 16 -19.82 0.70 12.39
C ALA A 16 -19.81 -0.32 13.54
N THR A 17 -18.74 -1.13 13.63
CA THR A 17 -18.64 -2.22 14.62
C THR A 17 -17.62 -1.98 15.72
N GLY A 18 -16.70 -1.03 15.55
CA GLY A 18 -15.55 -0.78 16.44
C GLY A 18 -14.50 -1.90 16.41
N ARG A 19 -14.57 -2.85 15.47
CA ARG A 19 -13.67 -4.00 15.38
C ARG A 19 -12.56 -3.74 14.38
N ILE A 20 -11.44 -4.45 14.55
CA ILE A 20 -10.37 -4.44 13.56
C ILE A 20 -10.84 -5.21 12.32
N ALA A 21 -10.82 -4.54 11.16
CA ALA A 21 -11.15 -5.13 9.86
C ALA A 21 -9.91 -5.65 9.11
N GLY A 22 -8.75 -5.10 9.44
CA GLY A 22 -7.48 -5.46 8.80
C GLY A 22 -6.33 -4.64 9.35
N VAL A 23 -5.16 -4.79 8.74
CA VAL A 23 -3.94 -4.06 9.14
C VAL A 23 -3.17 -3.56 7.93
N GLU A 24 -2.55 -2.39 8.04
CA GLU A 24 -1.55 -1.90 7.08
C GLU A 24 -0.15 -2.33 7.51
N ALA A 25 0.62 -2.88 6.57
CA ALA A 25 2.02 -3.20 6.78
C ALA A 25 2.91 -2.00 6.48
N LEU A 26 3.49 -1.43 7.52
CA LEU A 26 4.39 -0.29 7.47
C LEU A 26 5.84 -0.75 7.58
N GLY A 27 6.64 -0.54 6.54
CA GLY A 27 8.05 -0.90 6.52
C GLY A 27 8.87 -0.13 7.56
N ARG A 28 9.69 -0.86 8.29
CA ARG A 28 10.64 -0.33 9.28
C ARG A 28 12.00 -1.02 9.14
N LEU A 29 13.04 -0.33 9.60
CA LEU A 29 14.35 -0.91 9.83
C LEU A 29 14.62 -0.91 11.33
N ARG A 30 14.91 -2.08 11.89
CA ARG A 30 15.38 -2.19 13.26
C ARG A 30 16.89 -1.96 13.27
N GLN A 31 17.32 -0.91 13.96
CA GLN A 31 18.72 -0.56 14.12
C GLN A 31 19.40 -1.45 15.18
N ALA A 32 20.73 -1.37 15.26
CA ALA A 32 21.52 -2.16 16.25
C ALA A 32 21.16 -1.83 17.71
N ASP A 33 20.71 -0.61 17.98
CA ASP A 33 20.24 -0.15 19.27
C ASP A 33 18.77 -0.51 19.58
N GLY A 34 18.11 -1.23 18.64
CA GLY A 34 16.71 -1.63 18.76
C GLY A 34 15.70 -0.58 18.27
N GLN A 35 16.13 0.64 17.93
CA GLN A 35 15.22 1.65 17.39
C GLN A 35 14.63 1.22 16.04
N LEU A 36 13.36 1.64 15.81
CA LEU A 36 12.66 1.44 14.55
C LEU A 36 12.64 2.73 13.75
N THR A 37 13.21 2.71 12.55
CA THR A 37 13.21 3.83 11.63
C THR A 37 12.33 3.53 10.42
N SER A 38 11.61 4.57 9.91
CA SER A 38 10.78 4.43 8.71
C SER A 38 11.64 4.21 7.47
N VAL A 39 11.17 3.35 6.57
CA VAL A 39 11.78 3.17 5.25
C VAL A 39 11.35 4.21 4.22
N GLY A 40 10.31 4.99 4.50
CA GLY A 40 9.78 6.01 3.59
C GLY A 40 10.82 6.94 3.00
N PRO A 41 11.74 7.54 3.80
CA PRO A 41 12.81 8.39 3.29
C PRO A 41 13.72 7.70 2.26
N LEU A 42 13.97 6.39 2.39
CA LEU A 42 14.77 5.64 1.41
C LEU A 42 14.04 5.50 0.06
N PHE A 43 12.72 5.30 0.09
CA PHE A 43 11.90 5.24 -1.12
C PHE A 43 11.73 6.61 -1.78
N ALA A 44 11.76 7.69 -1.01
CA ALA A 44 11.68 9.06 -1.50
C ALA A 44 13.01 9.56 -2.10
N ASP A 45 14.15 9.09 -1.60
CA ASP A 45 15.48 9.54 -2.08
C ASP A 45 15.80 8.94 -3.46
N PRO A 46 15.94 9.79 -4.52
CA PRO A 46 16.27 9.32 -5.87
C PRO A 46 17.66 8.68 -5.98
N ARG A 47 18.55 8.93 -5.02
CA ARG A 47 19.91 8.37 -4.98
C ARG A 47 19.92 6.93 -4.48
N THR A 48 18.85 6.47 -3.80
CA THR A 48 18.78 5.09 -3.33
C THR A 48 18.68 4.12 -4.52
N PRO A 49 19.62 3.16 -4.66
CA PRO A 49 19.63 2.25 -5.78
C PRO A 49 18.34 1.42 -5.88
N ALA A 50 17.74 1.36 -7.07
CA ALA A 50 16.48 0.65 -7.29
C ALA A 50 16.55 -0.85 -6.92
N ILE A 51 17.73 -1.47 -7.04
CA ILE A 51 17.92 -2.87 -6.65
C ILE A 51 17.86 -3.05 -5.13
N ALA A 52 18.41 -2.09 -4.37
CA ALA A 52 18.36 -2.10 -2.91
C ALA A 52 16.93 -1.91 -2.40
N LEU A 53 16.19 -0.95 -2.99
CA LEU A 53 14.78 -0.73 -2.67
C LEU A 53 13.93 -1.96 -2.97
N ARG A 54 14.19 -2.64 -4.10
CA ARG A 54 13.49 -3.90 -4.44
C ARG A 54 13.72 -4.98 -3.40
N ARG A 55 14.94 -5.17 -2.99
CA ARG A 55 15.29 -6.16 -1.97
C ARG A 55 14.61 -5.84 -0.65
N LEU A 56 14.67 -4.58 -0.25
CA LEU A 56 14.04 -4.08 0.98
C LEU A 56 12.52 -4.30 0.97
N ASP A 57 11.84 -3.84 -0.08
CA ASP A 57 10.39 -3.99 -0.26
C ASP A 57 9.96 -5.47 -0.22
N ARG A 58 10.72 -6.34 -0.92
CA ARG A 58 10.46 -7.77 -0.89
C ARG A 58 10.58 -8.36 0.53
N GLN A 59 11.63 -7.99 1.27
CA GLN A 59 11.86 -8.52 2.62
C GLN A 59 10.78 -8.04 3.59
N ILE A 60 10.37 -6.78 3.52
CA ILE A 60 9.28 -6.23 4.33
C ILE A 60 7.97 -6.96 4.02
N ARG A 61 7.68 -7.19 2.74
CA ARG A 61 6.46 -7.89 2.33
C ARG A 61 6.47 -9.36 2.75
N ASP A 62 7.58 -10.07 2.59
CA ASP A 62 7.71 -11.46 3.07
C ASP A 62 7.48 -11.52 4.59
N ASN A 63 8.03 -10.56 5.35
CA ASN A 63 7.81 -10.46 6.79
C ASN A 63 6.34 -10.20 7.15
N ALA A 64 5.66 -9.30 6.41
CA ALA A 64 4.25 -9.02 6.63
C ALA A 64 3.36 -10.23 6.30
N LEU A 65 3.62 -10.90 5.17
CA LEU A 65 2.84 -12.06 4.72
C LEU A 65 2.98 -13.26 5.67
N SER A 66 4.18 -13.51 6.19
CA SER A 66 4.41 -14.61 7.14
C SER A 66 3.61 -14.42 8.43
N ARG A 67 3.35 -13.17 8.85
CA ARG A 67 2.57 -12.84 10.06
C ARG A 67 1.07 -12.91 9.84
N LEU A 68 0.59 -12.82 8.59
CA LEU A 68 -0.84 -12.86 8.30
C LEU A 68 -1.49 -14.19 8.69
N HIS A 69 -0.72 -15.28 8.80
CA HIS A 69 -1.22 -16.58 9.28
C HIS A 69 -1.59 -16.57 10.78
N GLU A 70 -1.03 -15.63 11.54
CA GLU A 70 -1.33 -15.44 12.96
C GLU A 70 -2.57 -14.58 13.19
N ALA A 71 -3.05 -13.87 12.13
CA ALA A 71 -4.19 -12.97 12.20
C ALA A 71 -5.52 -13.72 11.90
N PRO A 72 -6.66 -13.23 12.43
CA PRO A 72 -7.98 -13.75 12.07
C PRO A 72 -8.19 -13.82 10.55
N GLN A 73 -8.93 -14.83 10.11
CA GLN A 73 -9.16 -15.11 8.68
C GLN A 73 -9.91 -13.97 7.96
N GLU A 74 -10.77 -13.28 8.67
CA GLU A 74 -11.55 -12.14 8.18
C GLU A 74 -10.71 -10.85 7.99
N TRP A 75 -9.52 -10.77 8.59
CA TRP A 75 -8.68 -9.58 8.43
C TRP A 75 -8.01 -9.53 7.08
N PHE A 76 -7.98 -8.34 6.50
CA PHE A 76 -7.14 -8.07 5.34
C PHE A 76 -5.78 -7.48 5.75
N LEU A 77 -4.81 -7.67 4.87
CA LEU A 77 -3.49 -7.03 4.96
C LEU A 77 -3.34 -6.02 3.82
N SER A 78 -3.08 -4.78 4.18
CA SER A 78 -2.77 -3.73 3.21
C SER A 78 -1.26 -3.59 3.01
N LEU A 79 -0.84 -3.54 1.74
CA LEU A 79 0.55 -3.52 1.31
C LEU A 79 0.80 -2.34 0.37
N ASN A 80 1.71 -1.48 0.75
CA ASN A 80 2.14 -0.37 -0.08
C ASN A 80 2.83 -0.84 -1.36
N MET A 81 2.45 -0.27 -2.51
CA MET A 81 3.08 -0.47 -3.80
C MET A 81 3.75 0.81 -4.30
N SER A 82 5.05 0.74 -4.53
CA SER A 82 5.75 1.87 -5.12
C SER A 82 5.41 2.04 -6.61
N PRO A 83 4.92 3.22 -7.06
CA PRO A 83 4.64 3.50 -8.47
C PRO A 83 5.85 3.33 -9.39
N ARG A 84 7.07 3.53 -8.86
CA ARG A 84 8.33 3.29 -9.58
C ARG A 84 8.51 1.85 -10.05
N TRP A 85 7.82 0.90 -9.44
CA TRP A 85 7.82 -0.50 -9.82
C TRP A 85 6.89 -0.79 -10.97
N ILE A 86 5.66 -0.27 -10.87
CA ILE A 86 4.59 -0.52 -11.80
C ILE A 86 4.99 -0.06 -13.20
N SER A 87 5.62 1.12 -13.29
CA SER A 87 6.09 1.66 -14.58
C SER A 87 7.19 0.83 -15.27
N ARG A 88 7.85 -0.07 -14.53
CA ARG A 88 8.94 -0.94 -15.03
C ARG A 88 8.51 -2.39 -15.26
N LEU A 89 7.30 -2.77 -14.87
CA LEU A 89 6.78 -4.10 -15.14
C LEU A 89 6.48 -4.25 -16.63
N ARG A 90 6.90 -5.37 -17.24
CA ARG A 90 6.51 -5.71 -18.60
C ARG A 90 5.08 -6.26 -18.57
N PRO A 91 4.27 -6.01 -19.63
CA PRO A 91 2.87 -6.45 -19.67
C PRO A 91 2.71 -7.97 -19.52
N ASP A 92 3.66 -8.73 -20.06
CA ASP A 92 3.72 -10.20 -20.04
C ASP A 92 4.37 -10.78 -18.78
N GLN A 93 5.00 -9.93 -17.98
CA GLN A 93 5.73 -10.38 -16.79
C GLN A 93 4.77 -10.75 -15.67
N ALA A 94 4.96 -11.92 -15.07
CA ALA A 94 4.24 -12.31 -13.86
C ALA A 94 4.54 -11.31 -12.72
N LEU A 95 3.49 -10.86 -12.04
CA LEU A 95 3.60 -9.88 -10.96
C LEU A 95 4.38 -10.47 -9.78
N PRO A 96 5.53 -9.88 -9.38
CA PRO A 96 6.39 -10.45 -8.34
C PRO A 96 5.67 -10.59 -6.99
N SER A 97 4.76 -9.66 -6.66
CA SER A 97 3.96 -9.71 -5.45
C SER A 97 2.96 -10.88 -5.44
N LEU A 98 2.29 -11.19 -6.55
CA LEU A 98 1.41 -12.36 -6.62
C LEU A 98 2.19 -13.67 -6.46
N LYS A 99 3.40 -13.77 -7.04
CA LYS A 99 4.29 -14.91 -6.80
C LYS A 99 4.67 -15.02 -5.33
N GLN A 100 4.85 -13.89 -4.66
CA GLN A 100 5.20 -13.84 -3.24
C GLN A 100 4.01 -14.28 -2.36
N LEU A 101 2.77 -13.86 -2.69
CA LEU A 101 1.56 -14.35 -2.04
C LEU A 101 1.46 -15.89 -2.15
N ALA A 102 1.60 -16.42 -3.36
CA ALA A 102 1.52 -17.87 -3.60
C ALA A 102 2.59 -18.65 -2.80
N ARG A 103 3.82 -18.13 -2.72
CA ARG A 103 4.89 -18.76 -1.93
C ARG A 103 4.62 -18.77 -0.43
N ASN A 104 3.93 -17.75 0.06
CA ASN A 104 3.54 -17.65 1.47
C ASN A 104 2.16 -18.30 1.76
N GLY A 105 1.52 -18.94 0.78
CA GLY A 105 0.21 -19.57 0.95
C GLY A 105 -0.90 -18.58 1.30
N VAL A 106 -0.77 -17.30 0.90
CA VAL A 106 -1.73 -16.24 1.22
C VAL A 106 -2.74 -16.09 0.11
N ASP A 107 -4.03 -16.12 0.46
CA ASP A 107 -5.13 -15.84 -0.46
C ASP A 107 -5.10 -14.36 -0.89
N PRO A 108 -5.04 -14.05 -2.18
CA PRO A 108 -5.10 -12.68 -2.68
C PRO A 108 -6.33 -11.90 -2.21
N GLN A 109 -7.47 -12.54 -1.94
CA GLN A 109 -8.67 -11.88 -1.42
C GLN A 109 -8.47 -11.22 -0.05
N ARG A 110 -7.48 -11.66 0.70
CA ARG A 110 -7.07 -11.03 1.97
C ARG A 110 -6.12 -9.84 1.78
N ILE A 111 -5.75 -9.50 0.54
CA ILE A 111 -4.76 -8.45 0.27
C ILE A 111 -5.42 -7.22 -0.34
N VAL A 112 -5.02 -6.06 0.18
CA VAL A 112 -5.24 -4.75 -0.42
C VAL A 112 -3.89 -4.21 -0.87
N PHE A 113 -3.75 -3.84 -2.14
CA PHE A 113 -2.56 -3.13 -2.61
C PHE A 113 -2.83 -1.64 -2.63
N GLU A 114 -2.05 -0.88 -1.89
CA GLU A 114 -2.13 0.58 -1.84
C GLU A 114 -1.23 1.20 -2.90
N ILE A 115 -1.80 2.08 -3.68
CA ILE A 115 -1.10 2.81 -4.75
C ILE A 115 -1.09 4.27 -4.36
N THR A 116 0.09 4.83 -4.13
CA THR A 116 0.25 6.26 -3.91
C THR A 116 0.05 7.03 -5.20
N GLU A 117 -0.37 8.28 -5.08
CA GLU A 117 -0.72 9.19 -6.17
C GLU A 117 0.40 9.47 -7.19
N LEU A 118 1.65 9.36 -6.77
CA LEU A 118 2.80 9.88 -7.49
C LEU A 118 3.32 8.96 -8.59
N GLY A 119 3.04 9.35 -9.85
CA GLY A 119 3.86 9.04 -11.02
C GLY A 119 3.59 7.71 -11.73
N GLY A 120 3.44 7.78 -13.03
CA GLY A 120 3.42 6.66 -13.95
C GLY A 120 2.42 6.82 -15.08
N ASN A 121 2.60 6.07 -16.17
CA ASN A 121 1.65 5.98 -17.26
C ASN A 121 0.34 5.37 -16.74
N SER A 122 -0.74 6.13 -16.76
CA SER A 122 -2.06 5.74 -16.23
C SER A 122 -2.60 4.46 -16.86
N GLN A 123 -2.38 4.25 -18.17
CA GLN A 123 -2.81 3.06 -18.88
C GLN A 123 -2.09 1.80 -18.37
N ARG A 124 -0.77 1.88 -18.19
CA ARG A 124 0.02 0.77 -17.68
C ARG A 124 -0.32 0.42 -16.23
N LEU A 125 -0.62 1.43 -15.43
CA LEU A 125 -1.10 1.23 -14.08
C LEU A 125 -2.45 0.51 -14.07
N ALA A 126 -3.39 0.91 -14.92
CA ALA A 126 -4.69 0.26 -15.06
C ALA A 126 -4.56 -1.23 -15.46
N GLU A 127 -3.67 -1.56 -16.40
CA GLU A 127 -3.38 -2.96 -16.79
C GLU A 127 -2.87 -3.79 -15.60
N VAL A 128 -1.95 -3.23 -14.82
CA VAL A 128 -1.39 -3.91 -13.62
C VAL A 128 -2.47 -4.09 -12.55
N VAL A 129 -3.27 -3.06 -12.29
CA VAL A 129 -4.42 -3.10 -11.36
C VAL A 129 -5.41 -4.18 -11.76
N ALA A 130 -5.77 -4.25 -13.05
CA ALA A 130 -6.69 -5.28 -13.56
C ALA A 130 -6.17 -6.70 -13.27
N ARG A 131 -4.87 -6.93 -13.39
CA ARG A 131 -4.26 -8.24 -13.10
C ARG A 131 -4.29 -8.60 -11.61
N TYR A 132 -4.12 -7.61 -10.71
CA TYR A 132 -4.26 -7.84 -9.27
C TYR A 132 -5.71 -8.21 -8.93
N ARG A 133 -6.69 -7.50 -9.52
CA ARG A 133 -8.11 -7.82 -9.33
C ARG A 133 -8.49 -9.19 -9.87
N GLN A 134 -7.98 -9.57 -11.04
CA GLN A 134 -8.18 -10.91 -11.60
C GLN A 134 -7.66 -12.00 -10.66
N ALA A 135 -6.62 -11.71 -9.88
CA ALA A 135 -6.12 -12.62 -8.85
C ALA A 135 -6.95 -12.60 -7.56
N GLY A 136 -7.93 -11.70 -7.42
CA GLY A 136 -8.79 -11.55 -6.25
C GLY A 136 -8.36 -10.46 -5.26
N ALA A 137 -7.22 -9.78 -5.48
CA ALA A 137 -6.78 -8.72 -4.58
C ALA A 137 -7.57 -7.41 -4.80
N ARG A 138 -7.72 -6.63 -3.74
CA ARG A 138 -8.32 -5.30 -3.75
C ARG A 138 -7.27 -4.22 -3.95
N ILE A 139 -7.70 -3.06 -4.42
CA ILE A 139 -6.86 -1.89 -4.68
C ILE A 139 -7.32 -0.71 -3.84
N ALA A 140 -6.38 -0.06 -3.17
CA ALA A 140 -6.60 1.21 -2.50
C ALA A 140 -5.81 2.33 -3.18
N ILE A 141 -6.39 3.52 -3.27
CA ILE A 141 -5.64 4.75 -3.55
C ILE A 141 -5.36 5.42 -2.21
N ASP A 142 -4.08 5.69 -1.97
CA ASP A 142 -3.62 6.35 -0.76
C ASP A 142 -3.42 7.85 -0.96
N ASP A 143 -3.46 8.61 0.15
CA ASP A 143 -3.28 10.06 0.22
C ASP A 143 -4.27 10.85 -0.65
N PHE A 144 -5.51 10.37 -0.84
CA PHE A 144 -6.51 11.08 -1.62
C PHE A 144 -6.84 12.45 -0.99
N GLY A 145 -6.71 13.52 -1.78
CA GLY A 145 -6.92 14.90 -1.34
C GLY A 145 -5.63 15.69 -1.08
N ALA A 146 -4.46 15.06 -1.17
CA ALA A 146 -3.18 15.75 -1.02
C ALA A 146 -2.75 16.61 -2.25
N GLY A 147 -3.40 16.45 -3.42
CA GLY A 147 -3.04 17.10 -4.68
C GLY A 147 -4.20 17.35 -5.63
N TYR A 148 -3.92 18.02 -6.76
CA TYR A 148 -4.94 18.53 -7.69
C TYR A 148 -5.44 17.53 -8.75
N SER A 149 -4.81 16.37 -8.96
CA SER A 149 -5.04 15.50 -10.13
C SER A 149 -5.59 14.11 -9.81
N GLN A 150 -6.23 13.93 -8.66
CA GLN A 150 -6.57 12.60 -8.15
C GLN A 150 -7.86 12.02 -8.72
N LEU A 151 -8.83 12.85 -9.07
CA LEU A 151 -10.15 12.40 -9.50
C LEU A 151 -10.08 11.57 -10.80
N ASP A 152 -9.32 12.04 -11.78
CA ASP A 152 -9.14 11.31 -13.04
C ASP A 152 -8.53 9.91 -12.83
N ARG A 153 -7.62 9.80 -11.87
CA ARG A 153 -7.01 8.52 -11.51
C ARG A 153 -8.00 7.60 -10.79
N VAL A 154 -8.80 8.13 -9.87
CA VAL A 154 -9.87 7.37 -9.21
C VAL A 154 -10.85 6.82 -10.26
N LEU A 155 -11.28 7.67 -11.20
CA LEU A 155 -12.17 7.26 -12.29
C LEU A 155 -11.55 6.18 -13.19
N ALA A 156 -10.26 6.32 -13.50
CA ALA A 156 -9.53 5.37 -14.36
C ALA A 156 -9.25 4.03 -13.67
N LEU A 157 -8.94 4.04 -12.38
CA LEU A 157 -8.55 2.84 -11.63
C LEU A 157 -9.72 2.18 -10.91
N GLN A 158 -10.81 2.92 -10.62
CA GLN A 158 -11.98 2.45 -9.88
C GLN A 158 -11.58 1.66 -8.62
N PRO A 159 -10.86 2.28 -7.66
CA PRO A 159 -10.33 1.58 -6.50
C PRO A 159 -11.45 1.02 -5.62
N ASP A 160 -11.14 -0.05 -4.89
CA ASP A 160 -12.05 -0.65 -3.91
C ASP A 160 -12.08 0.16 -2.61
N ILE A 161 -11.00 0.91 -2.33
CA ILE A 161 -10.81 1.71 -1.11
C ILE A 161 -10.16 3.05 -1.47
N LEU A 162 -10.67 4.13 -0.88
CA LEU A 162 -10.02 5.45 -0.88
C LEU A 162 -9.54 5.77 0.54
N LYS A 163 -8.23 5.99 0.70
CA LYS A 163 -7.65 6.48 1.95
C LYS A 163 -7.51 7.98 1.87
N LEU A 164 -8.25 8.69 2.70
CA LEU A 164 -8.23 10.14 2.73
C LEU A 164 -6.96 10.64 3.43
N ASP A 165 -6.32 11.64 2.83
CA ASP A 165 -5.20 12.33 3.48
C ASP A 165 -5.68 12.99 4.79
N MET A 166 -4.87 12.89 5.83
CA MET A 166 -5.20 13.44 7.16
C MET A 166 -5.52 14.94 7.12
N ARG A 167 -4.86 15.70 6.24
CA ARG A 167 -5.10 17.16 6.09
C ARG A 167 -6.49 17.45 5.57
N LEU A 168 -7.01 16.63 4.63
CA LEU A 168 -8.37 16.75 4.14
C LEU A 168 -9.38 16.48 5.25
N PHE A 169 -9.14 15.42 6.03
CA PHE A 169 -9.99 15.07 7.17
C PHE A 169 -9.99 16.16 8.26
N GLN A 170 -8.81 16.68 8.61
CA GLN A 170 -8.69 17.76 9.60
C GLN A 170 -9.36 19.06 9.13
N ALA A 171 -9.20 19.42 7.83
CA ALA A 171 -9.87 20.59 7.27
C ALA A 171 -11.40 20.44 7.28
N ALA A 172 -11.91 19.23 7.02
CA ALA A 172 -13.34 18.93 7.10
C ALA A 172 -13.87 19.01 8.53
N ALA A 173 -13.13 18.51 9.51
CA ALA A 173 -13.50 18.55 10.92
C ALA A 173 -13.58 19.98 11.49
N LEU A 174 -12.81 20.90 10.93
CA LEU A 174 -12.83 22.34 11.29
C LEU A 174 -13.97 23.14 10.62
N GLY A 175 -14.86 22.49 9.86
CA GLY A 175 -16.02 23.14 9.23
C GLY A 175 -15.67 23.96 7.97
N GLY A 176 -14.51 23.71 7.36
CA GLY A 176 -14.12 24.32 6.08
C GLY A 176 -14.86 23.73 4.87
N PRO A 177 -14.61 24.26 3.64
CA PRO A 177 -15.22 23.75 2.39
C PRO A 177 -15.07 22.26 2.16
N SER A 178 -14.04 21.65 2.75
CA SER A 178 -13.77 20.20 2.71
C SER A 178 -14.77 19.36 3.51
N SER A 179 -15.61 19.97 4.35
CA SER A 179 -16.61 19.24 5.15
C SER A 179 -17.69 18.57 4.32
N GLU A 180 -17.93 19.04 3.09
CA GLU A 180 -18.90 18.42 2.16
C GLU A 180 -18.32 17.20 1.44
N VAL A 181 -17.02 17.06 1.37
CA VAL A 181 -16.34 15.94 0.68
C VAL A 181 -16.26 14.70 1.58
N VAL A 182 -16.34 14.88 2.91
CA VAL A 182 -16.12 13.80 3.91
C VAL A 182 -17.46 13.27 4.46
N LYS A 183 -18.59 13.87 4.06
CA LYS A 183 -19.94 13.37 4.39
C LYS A 183 -20.32 12.23 3.45
#